data_75a552cd49ca8d96d837b23d21dfcdbd
#
_entry.id   75a552cd49ca8d96d837b23d21dfcdbd
#
_cell.length_a   1.000
_cell.length_b   1.000
_cell.length_c   1.000
_cell.angle_alpha   90.00
_cell.angle_beta   90.00
_cell.angle_gamma   90.00
#
_symmetry.space_group_name_H-M   'P 1'
#
loop_
_entity.id
_entity.type
_entity.pdbx_description
1 polymer ?
#
loop_
_entity_poly.entity_id
_entity_poly.type
_entity_poly.pdbx_seq_one_letter_code
_entity_poly.pdbx_strand_id
1 'polypeptide(L)'
;MKKFLCTLSALLLITAGAWADEGMWLLPLIQKMNGKAMKDLGCRLTPEEIYSINNNSLKDAIVQFGGGCTGEIISDKGLLVTNHHCGYSSIQGLSTPEHNYLEDGYWAMSD
;
A
#
# COMPACT_ATOMS: atom_id res chain seq x y z
N MET A 1 21.80 38.01 -18.63
CA MET A 1 21.35 38.27 -17.24
C MET A 1 19.81 38.08 -17.12
N LYS A 2 18.97 38.80 -17.88
CA LYS A 2 17.48 38.67 -17.77
C LYS A 2 16.96 37.24 -17.96
N LYS A 3 17.47 36.49 -18.95
CA LYS A 3 17.09 35.08 -19.20
C LYS A 3 17.47 34.14 -18.06
N PHE A 4 18.63 34.36 -17.45
CA PHE A 4 19.10 33.58 -16.29
C PHE A 4 18.25 33.87 -15.03
N LEU A 5 17.84 35.13 -14.85
CA LEU A 5 16.97 35.50 -13.74
C LEU A 5 15.57 34.88 -13.88
N CYS A 6 15.02 34.85 -15.12
CA CYS A 6 13.72 34.19 -15.39
C CYS A 6 13.76 32.68 -15.17
N THR A 7 14.83 32.00 -15.60
CA THR A 7 14.98 30.56 -15.34
C THR A 7 15.16 30.24 -13.86
N LEU A 8 15.91 31.04 -13.11
CA LEU A 8 16.08 30.87 -11.68
C LEU A 8 14.77 31.11 -10.92
N SER A 9 14.00 32.13 -11.32
CA SER A 9 12.67 32.41 -10.72
C SER A 9 11.66 31.29 -11.04
N ALA A 10 11.68 30.74 -12.24
CA ALA A 10 10.83 29.62 -12.60
C ALA A 10 11.20 28.34 -11.81
N LEU A 11 12.48 28.08 -11.61
CA LEU A 11 12.94 26.94 -10.80
C LEU A 11 12.53 27.07 -9.33
N LEU A 12 12.62 28.27 -8.75
CA LEU A 12 12.18 28.56 -7.38
C LEU A 12 10.65 28.39 -7.19
N LEU A 13 9.86 28.72 -8.20
CA LEU A 13 8.40 28.56 -8.15
C LEU A 13 7.96 27.10 -8.21
N ILE A 14 8.72 26.23 -8.88
CA ILE A 14 8.43 24.80 -8.98
C ILE A 14 8.70 24.08 -7.66
N THR A 15 9.67 24.53 -6.87
CA THR A 15 10.01 23.91 -5.58
C THR A 15 9.09 24.34 -4.43
N ALA A 16 8.35 25.42 -4.58
CA ALA A 16 7.48 25.96 -3.52
C ALA A 16 6.18 25.16 -3.27
N GLY A 17 5.87 24.15 -4.08
CA GLY A 17 4.62 23.38 -3.98
C GLY A 17 4.78 21.88 -3.71
N ALA A 18 6.00 21.37 -3.57
CA ALA A 18 6.24 19.95 -3.31
C ALA A 18 6.19 19.64 -1.80
N TRP A 19 5.01 19.77 -1.20
CA TRP A 19 4.78 19.28 0.15
C TRP A 19 4.33 17.84 0.04
N ALA A 20 5.12 16.92 0.60
CA ALA A 20 4.75 15.53 0.77
C ALA A 20 4.44 15.26 2.24
N ASP A 21 3.36 14.54 2.49
CA ASP A 21 3.06 14.09 3.84
C ASP A 21 4.06 13.02 4.28
N GLU A 22 4.43 13.04 5.55
CA GLU A 22 5.28 12.01 6.14
C GLU A 22 4.53 10.68 6.17
N GLY A 23 5.22 9.58 5.90
CA GLY A 23 4.69 8.24 5.96
C GLY A 23 5.02 7.52 7.28
N MET A 24 4.63 6.25 7.39
CA MET A 24 4.95 5.36 8.53
C MET A 24 4.37 5.85 9.87
N TRP A 25 3.15 6.33 9.84
CA TRP A 25 2.47 6.80 11.05
C TRP A 25 2.15 5.66 12.02
N LEU A 26 2.22 5.95 13.32
CA LEU A 26 1.90 5.00 14.37
C LEU A 26 0.38 4.79 14.45
N LEU A 27 -0.11 3.64 14.01
CA LEU A 27 -1.55 3.32 13.97
C LEU A 27 -2.27 3.53 15.31
N PRO A 28 -1.72 3.12 16.48
CA PRO A 28 -2.36 3.38 17.77
C PRO A 28 -2.54 4.87 18.11
N LEU A 29 -1.80 5.74 17.46
CA LEU A 29 -1.83 7.19 17.67
C LEU A 29 -2.46 7.95 16.49
N ILE A 30 -2.98 7.25 15.48
CA ILE A 30 -3.43 7.85 14.22
C ILE A 30 -4.51 8.93 14.44
N GLN A 31 -5.43 8.71 15.35
CA GLN A 31 -6.46 9.68 15.69
C GLN A 31 -5.86 10.99 16.17
N LYS A 32 -4.90 10.89 17.09
CA LYS A 32 -4.31 12.05 17.77
C LYS A 32 -3.35 12.82 16.86
N MET A 33 -2.59 12.10 16.05
CA MET A 33 -1.50 12.68 15.25
C MET A 33 -1.97 13.11 13.85
N ASN A 34 -2.76 12.29 13.19
CA ASN A 34 -3.03 12.41 11.75
C ASN A 34 -4.52 12.50 11.39
N GLY A 35 -5.42 12.22 12.33
CA GLY A 35 -6.86 12.13 12.04
C GLY A 35 -7.44 13.36 11.34
N LYS A 36 -7.00 14.57 11.74
CA LYS A 36 -7.43 15.80 11.09
C LYS A 36 -6.91 15.90 9.65
N ALA A 37 -5.62 15.68 9.43
CA ALA A 37 -5.00 15.76 8.11
C ALA A 37 -5.62 14.73 7.14
N MET A 38 -5.83 13.50 7.59
CA MET A 38 -6.48 12.45 6.80
C MET A 38 -7.89 12.85 6.39
N LYS A 39 -8.67 13.42 7.30
CA LYS A 39 -10.02 13.91 7.03
C LYS A 39 -10.01 15.07 6.02
N ASP A 40 -9.11 16.01 6.16
CA ASP A 40 -8.95 17.16 5.26
C ASP A 40 -8.57 16.70 3.85
N LEU A 41 -7.81 15.59 3.73
CA LEU A 41 -7.49 14.91 2.46
C LEU A 41 -8.63 14.05 1.90
N GLY A 42 -9.77 13.97 2.58
CA GLY A 42 -10.96 13.25 2.12
C GLY A 42 -11.09 11.81 2.63
N CYS A 43 -10.30 11.38 3.60
CA CYS A 43 -10.49 10.09 4.25
C CYS A 43 -11.84 10.08 4.98
N ARG A 44 -12.67 9.07 4.69
CA ARG A 44 -14.00 8.90 5.30
C ARG A 44 -14.00 7.89 6.44
N LEU A 45 -12.91 7.12 6.58
CA LEU A 45 -12.77 6.15 7.67
C LEU A 45 -12.50 6.87 8.98
N THR A 46 -13.13 6.40 10.03
CA THR A 46 -12.81 6.81 11.38
C THR A 46 -11.51 6.16 11.84
N PRO A 47 -10.82 6.73 12.83
CA PRO A 47 -9.64 6.10 13.42
C PRO A 47 -9.90 4.69 13.95
N GLU A 48 -11.07 4.43 14.51
CA GLU A 48 -11.50 3.11 15.01
C GLU A 48 -11.70 2.11 13.87
N GLU A 49 -12.22 2.54 12.71
CA GLU A 49 -12.34 1.68 11.54
C GLU A 49 -10.98 1.34 10.92
N ILE A 50 -9.97 2.19 11.10
CA ILE A 50 -8.60 1.93 10.64
C ILE A 50 -7.87 1.03 11.63
N TYR A 51 -7.93 1.36 12.92
CA TYR A 51 -7.25 0.63 13.98
C TYR A 51 -8.07 0.61 15.27
N SER A 52 -8.53 -0.57 15.66
CA SER A 52 -9.18 -0.81 16.95
C SER A 52 -8.54 -2.00 17.66
N ILE A 53 -8.37 -1.91 18.97
CA ILE A 53 -7.90 -3.03 19.80
C ILE A 53 -9.08 -3.95 20.14
N ASN A 54 -10.26 -3.38 20.33
CA ASN A 54 -11.42 -4.09 20.87
C ASN A 54 -12.44 -4.51 19.81
N ASN A 55 -12.37 -3.93 18.61
CA ASN A 55 -13.33 -4.19 17.53
C ASN A 55 -12.58 -4.52 16.25
N ASN A 56 -13.28 -5.15 15.30
CA ASN A 56 -12.78 -5.37 13.97
C ASN A 56 -12.49 -4.03 13.30
N SER A 57 -11.37 -3.96 12.60
CA SER A 57 -10.91 -2.76 11.91
C SER A 57 -10.05 -3.14 10.71
N LEU A 58 -9.67 -2.18 9.89
CA LEU A 58 -8.85 -2.41 8.69
C LEU A 58 -7.53 -3.14 9.01
N LYS A 59 -6.95 -2.95 10.21
CA LYS A 59 -5.75 -3.67 10.64
C LYS A 59 -5.89 -5.19 10.56
N ASP A 60 -7.10 -5.73 10.74
CA ASP A 60 -7.34 -7.18 10.80
C ASP A 60 -7.34 -7.82 9.41
N ALA A 61 -7.47 -7.01 8.36
CA ALA A 61 -7.32 -7.46 6.97
C ALA A 61 -5.85 -7.58 6.56
N ILE A 62 -4.93 -7.00 7.31
CA ILE A 62 -3.50 -7.02 7.01
C ILE A 62 -2.86 -8.16 7.77
N VAL A 63 -2.24 -9.09 7.06
CA VAL A 63 -1.73 -10.34 7.62
C VAL A 63 -0.27 -10.56 7.27
N GLN A 64 0.44 -11.31 8.11
CA GLN A 64 1.75 -11.82 7.76
C GLN A 64 1.59 -13.00 6.78
N PHE A 65 2.29 -12.93 5.66
CA PHE A 65 2.28 -13.94 4.61
C PHE A 65 3.67 -14.56 4.46
N GLY A 66 3.73 -15.89 4.43
CA GLY A 66 4.93 -16.65 4.05
C GLY A 66 6.21 -16.36 4.84
N GLY A 67 6.14 -15.96 6.10
CA GLY A 67 7.33 -15.81 6.95
C GLY A 67 8.07 -14.49 6.86
N GLY A 68 7.55 -13.48 6.18
CA GLY A 68 8.20 -12.16 6.15
C GLY A 68 7.54 -11.14 5.22
N CYS A 69 6.56 -11.56 4.45
CA CYS A 69 5.77 -10.69 3.60
C CYS A 69 4.50 -10.21 4.30
N THR A 70 3.90 -9.19 3.73
CA THR A 70 2.55 -8.73 4.07
C THR A 70 1.58 -9.19 3.00
N GLY A 71 0.38 -9.56 3.41
CA GLY A 71 -0.74 -9.82 2.53
C GLY A 71 -1.99 -9.11 3.03
N GLU A 72 -2.93 -8.83 2.14
CA GLU A 72 -4.20 -8.17 2.44
C GLU A 72 -5.36 -9.07 2.06
N ILE A 73 -6.26 -9.34 3.00
CA ILE A 73 -7.51 -10.06 2.76
C ILE A 73 -8.53 -9.06 2.22
N ILE A 74 -8.99 -9.26 0.99
CA ILE A 74 -9.84 -8.31 0.27
C ILE A 74 -11.23 -8.83 -0.06
N SER A 75 -11.58 -10.03 0.43
CA SER A 75 -12.93 -10.57 0.29
C SER A 75 -13.37 -11.37 1.50
N ASP A 76 -14.67 -11.56 1.63
CA ASP A 76 -15.31 -12.41 2.64
C ASP A 76 -15.04 -13.90 2.44
N LYS A 77 -14.55 -14.29 1.27
CA LYS A 77 -14.14 -15.67 0.94
C LYS A 77 -12.64 -15.92 1.11
N GLY A 78 -11.91 -14.97 1.69
CA GLY A 78 -10.48 -15.12 1.96
C GLY A 78 -9.57 -14.87 0.77
N LEU A 79 -10.02 -14.13 -0.26
CA LEU A 79 -9.11 -13.71 -1.33
C LEU A 79 -8.04 -12.80 -0.73
N LEU A 80 -6.79 -13.22 -0.89
CA LEU A 80 -5.62 -12.51 -0.39
C LEU A 80 -4.80 -11.97 -1.56
N VAL A 81 -4.37 -10.74 -1.46
CA VAL A 81 -3.40 -10.13 -2.38
C VAL A 81 -2.07 -9.91 -1.66
N THR A 82 -0.98 -10.05 -2.41
CA THR A 82 0.38 -9.83 -1.91
C THR A 82 1.31 -9.51 -3.08
N ASN A 83 2.58 -9.26 -2.81
CA ASN A 83 3.57 -9.03 -3.85
C ASN A 83 3.99 -10.35 -4.52
N HIS A 84 4.27 -10.29 -5.83
CA HIS A 84 4.72 -11.45 -6.62
C HIS A 84 5.93 -12.15 -5.99
N HIS A 85 6.93 -11.41 -5.52
CA HIS A 85 8.13 -11.99 -4.93
C HIS A 85 7.84 -12.80 -3.65
N CYS A 86 6.73 -12.53 -2.96
CA CYS A 86 6.32 -13.28 -1.77
C CYS A 86 5.80 -14.69 -2.11
N GLY A 87 5.25 -14.87 -3.30
CA GLY A 87 4.78 -16.15 -3.82
C GLY A 87 5.76 -16.85 -4.77
N TYR A 88 6.88 -16.21 -5.09
CA TYR A 88 7.80 -16.62 -6.16
C TYR A 88 8.20 -18.10 -6.07
N SER A 89 8.69 -18.54 -4.92
CA SER A 89 9.14 -19.94 -4.73
C SER A 89 8.00 -20.95 -4.89
N SER A 90 6.79 -20.61 -4.45
CA SER A 90 5.62 -21.46 -4.60
C SER A 90 5.20 -21.56 -6.06
N ILE A 91 5.18 -20.44 -6.78
CA ILE A 91 4.86 -20.40 -8.22
C ILE A 91 5.92 -21.18 -9.02
N GLN A 92 7.19 -21.01 -8.67
CA GLN A 92 8.29 -21.75 -9.30
C GLN A 92 8.14 -23.27 -9.05
N GLY A 93 7.81 -23.67 -7.83
CA GLY A 93 7.62 -25.10 -7.49
C GLY A 93 6.45 -25.75 -8.21
N LEU A 94 5.47 -24.99 -8.66
CA LEU A 94 4.34 -25.46 -9.46
C LEU A 94 4.61 -25.40 -10.96
N SER A 95 5.64 -24.65 -11.41
CA SER A 95 5.99 -24.53 -12.82
C SER A 95 6.68 -25.79 -13.33
N THR A 96 6.44 -26.11 -14.60
CA THR A 96 7.10 -27.20 -15.35
C THR A 96 7.77 -26.63 -16.60
N PRO A 97 8.62 -27.40 -17.31
CA PRO A 97 9.17 -26.98 -18.59
C PRO A 97 8.12 -26.61 -19.64
N GLU A 98 6.93 -27.23 -19.57
CA GLU A 98 5.79 -26.99 -20.47
C GLU A 98 4.90 -25.83 -20.03
N HIS A 99 4.94 -25.46 -18.74
CA HIS A 99 4.11 -24.41 -18.14
C HIS A 99 4.91 -23.56 -17.17
N ASN A 100 5.46 -22.47 -17.67
CA ASN A 100 6.24 -21.55 -16.87
C ASN A 100 5.35 -20.47 -16.24
N TYR A 101 4.71 -20.79 -15.12
CA TYR A 101 3.79 -19.87 -14.44
C TYR A 101 4.45 -18.58 -13.91
N LEU A 102 5.77 -18.53 -13.79
CA LEU A 102 6.47 -17.30 -13.42
C LEU A 102 6.45 -16.26 -14.55
N GLU A 103 6.52 -16.71 -15.81
CA GLU A 103 6.51 -15.83 -16.99
C GLU A 103 5.12 -15.66 -17.56
N ASP A 104 4.37 -16.76 -17.67
CA ASP A 104 3.06 -16.79 -18.32
C ASP A 104 1.93 -16.36 -17.38
N GLY A 105 2.17 -16.43 -16.07
CA GLY A 105 1.13 -16.28 -15.06
C GLY A 105 0.23 -17.51 -14.98
N TYR A 106 -0.64 -17.52 -13.98
CA TYR A 106 -1.67 -18.53 -13.81
C TYR A 106 -2.97 -17.90 -13.33
N TRP A 107 -4.04 -18.25 -13.98
CA TRP A 107 -5.38 -17.82 -13.59
C TRP A 107 -6.24 -18.99 -13.17
N ALA A 108 -6.54 -19.09 -11.89
CA ALA A 108 -7.45 -20.10 -11.38
C ALA A 108 -8.90 -19.79 -11.84
N MET A 109 -9.55 -20.76 -12.47
CA MET A 109 -10.92 -20.64 -13.00
C MET A 109 -11.98 -21.14 -12.03
N SER A 110 -11.56 -21.74 -10.92
CA SER A 110 -12.42 -22.26 -9.85
C SER A 110 -11.71 -22.19 -8.51
N ASP A 111 -12.47 -22.24 -7.43
CA ASP A 111 -11.99 -22.34 -6.05
C ASP A 111 -11.37 -23.72 -5.79
#